data_0e90b47f6601042384b6706abf95e453
#
_entry.id   0e90b47f6601042384b6706abf95e453
#
_cell.length_a   1.000
_cell.length_b   1.000
_cell.length_c   1.000
_cell.angle_alpha   90.00
_cell.angle_beta   90.00
_cell.angle_gamma   90.00
#
_symmetry.space_group_name_H-M   'P 1'
#
loop_
_entity.id
_entity.type
_entity.pdbx_description
1 polymer ?
#
loop_
_entity_poly.entity_id
_entity_poly.type
_entity_poly.pdbx_seq_one_letter_code
_entity_poly.pdbx_strand_id
1 'polypeptide(L)'
;MVTACGHGAATSTDNETSTEAVATTTASECQAFDGNGALDLTRQQCNFGPRVPGTQAHAKCADWLISTLKQSCDTVILQTGTVQTATEGKIGIKNIIGVINPDASQRLLLLAHWDTRPWADNDPDPANHSKPVMGANDGASGVGVLLQLARQLKADSTTLGIDILLVDAEDMGEDDNEDSWGLGTQYWVQHPHVQGYRPLFGILLDMVGAQNATFTREYYSMQYAGGFVDLVWNNAAGNHFINAQGGAVTDDHVFVNRGGIPCVDIIDMRTDTGTGFCPEWHTLSDTMDGISATTLGEVGQTLLNVISSLEQ
;
A
#
# COMPACT_ATOMS: atom_id res chain seq x y z
N MET A 1 -77.06 -54.25 22.42
CA MET A 1 -76.69 -55.59 22.87
C MET A 1 -75.19 -55.72 22.85
N VAL A 2 -74.58 -55.94 24.03
CA VAL A 2 -73.37 -56.72 24.32
C VAL A 2 -72.04 -56.19 23.83
N THR A 3 -71.34 -55.49 24.68
CA THR A 3 -70.08 -55.83 25.45
C THR A 3 -69.00 -56.58 24.72
N ALA A 4 -67.77 -56.06 24.78
CA ALA A 4 -66.66 -56.62 25.58
C ALA A 4 -65.34 -55.81 25.43
N CYS A 5 -64.68 -55.69 26.58
CA CYS A 5 -63.34 -55.10 26.81
C CYS A 5 -62.19 -55.95 26.24
N GLY A 6 -61.10 -55.29 25.91
CA GLY A 6 -59.82 -55.91 25.71
C GLY A 6 -58.69 -54.92 25.99
N HIS A 7 -57.96 -55.14 27.10
CA HIS A 7 -56.73 -54.46 27.49
C HIS A 7 -55.61 -54.96 26.63
N GLY A 8 -54.74 -54.02 26.19
CA GLY A 8 -53.47 -54.32 25.56
C GLY A 8 -52.41 -53.21 25.86
N ALA A 9 -51.35 -53.60 26.47
CA ALA A 9 -50.32 -52.83 27.09
C ALA A 9 -49.56 -51.88 26.13
N ALA A 10 -49.22 -50.72 26.65
CA ALA A 10 -48.32 -49.75 26.03
C ALA A 10 -46.86 -50.22 26.13
N THR A 11 -46.14 -50.22 25.00
CA THR A 11 -44.69 -50.23 24.98
C THR A 11 -44.25 -48.85 24.51
N SER A 12 -43.61 -48.10 25.40
CA SER A 12 -42.90 -46.86 25.12
C SER A 12 -41.63 -47.14 24.35
N THR A 13 -41.48 -46.62 23.15
CA THR A 13 -40.21 -46.54 22.45
C THR A 13 -39.75 -45.08 22.62
N ASP A 14 -38.71 -44.89 23.43
CA ASP A 14 -37.94 -43.67 23.55
C ASP A 14 -37.23 -43.41 22.22
N ASN A 15 -37.61 -42.30 21.58
CA ASN A 15 -36.96 -41.79 20.38
C ASN A 15 -35.96 -40.71 20.85
N GLU A 16 -34.69 -41.11 21.08
CA GLU A 16 -33.61 -40.18 21.33
C GLU A 16 -33.35 -39.36 20.07
N THR A 17 -33.80 -38.11 20.08
CA THR A 17 -33.42 -37.12 19.07
C THR A 17 -32.03 -36.59 19.41
N SER A 18 -31.02 -37.11 18.74
CA SER A 18 -29.66 -36.55 18.77
C SER A 18 -29.72 -35.18 18.08
N THR A 19 -29.68 -34.13 18.84
CA THR A 19 -29.37 -32.77 18.36
C THR A 19 -27.91 -32.69 18.04
N GLU A 20 -27.53 -32.84 16.76
CA GLU A 20 -26.24 -32.43 16.26
C GLU A 20 -26.09 -30.91 16.44
N ALA A 21 -25.17 -30.53 17.31
CA ALA A 21 -24.77 -29.15 17.43
C ALA A 21 -24.03 -28.74 16.13
N VAL A 22 -24.72 -27.98 15.31
CA VAL A 22 -24.06 -27.27 14.20
C VAL A 22 -23.08 -26.28 14.82
N ALA A 23 -21.79 -26.62 14.72
CA ALA A 23 -20.71 -25.69 15.04
C ALA A 23 -20.83 -24.52 14.05
N THR A 24 -21.36 -23.42 14.50
CA THR A 24 -21.23 -22.13 13.83
C THR A 24 -19.75 -21.77 13.89
N THR A 25 -19.04 -21.99 12.81
CA THR A 25 -17.75 -21.35 12.56
C THR A 25 -18.01 -19.83 12.52
N THR A 26 -17.72 -19.17 13.63
CA THR A 26 -17.62 -17.71 13.65
C THR A 26 -16.51 -17.35 12.68
N ALA A 27 -16.89 -16.74 11.53
CA ALA A 27 -15.93 -16.04 10.71
C ALA A 27 -15.14 -15.11 11.64
N SER A 28 -13.82 -15.24 11.66
CA SER A 28 -12.94 -14.32 12.39
C SER A 28 -13.28 -12.93 11.87
N GLU A 29 -13.82 -12.05 12.72
CA GLU A 29 -13.99 -10.65 12.35
C GLU A 29 -12.59 -10.13 12.02
N CYS A 30 -12.35 -9.80 10.75
CA CYS A 30 -11.10 -9.21 10.30
C CYS A 30 -10.87 -7.95 11.14
N GLN A 31 -9.74 -7.88 11.86
CA GLN A 31 -9.43 -6.76 12.72
C GLN A 31 -9.37 -5.48 11.87
N ALA A 32 -9.99 -4.40 12.34
CA ALA A 32 -9.93 -3.10 11.66
C ALA A 32 -8.48 -2.64 11.53
N PHE A 33 -8.15 -1.97 10.43
CA PHE A 33 -6.80 -1.46 10.22
C PHE A 33 -6.44 -0.37 11.25
N ASP A 34 -5.25 -0.47 11.83
CA ASP A 34 -4.73 0.49 12.80
C ASP A 34 -4.11 1.72 12.12
N GLY A 35 -4.93 2.71 11.83
CA GLY A 35 -4.48 3.98 11.24
C GLY A 35 -3.55 4.79 12.15
N ASN A 36 -3.65 4.65 13.49
CA ASN A 36 -2.72 5.30 14.41
C ASN A 36 -1.34 4.63 14.36
N GLY A 37 -1.30 3.31 14.23
CA GLY A 37 -0.05 2.58 14.01
C GLY A 37 0.65 3.01 12.72
N ALA A 38 -0.11 3.20 11.62
CA ALA A 38 0.43 3.73 10.37
C ALA A 38 0.95 5.17 10.52
N LEU A 39 0.21 6.04 11.23
CA LEU A 39 0.63 7.41 11.51
C LEU A 39 1.95 7.46 12.31
N ASP A 40 2.10 6.59 13.31
CA ASP A 40 3.33 6.51 14.10
C ASP A 40 4.52 6.01 13.26
N LEU A 41 4.30 5.09 12.34
CA LEU A 41 5.33 4.61 11.41
C LEU A 41 5.73 5.67 10.37
N THR A 42 4.79 6.47 9.91
CA THR A 42 5.05 7.65 9.07
C THR A 42 5.91 8.67 9.82
N ARG A 43 5.54 9.00 11.07
CA ARG A 43 6.32 9.90 11.93
C ARG A 43 7.73 9.42 12.19
N GLN A 44 7.93 8.11 12.38
CA GLN A 44 9.27 7.55 12.61
C GLN A 44 10.19 7.75 11.42
N GLN A 45 9.68 7.67 10.18
CA GLN A 45 10.44 7.99 8.98
C GLN A 45 10.83 9.47 8.95
N CYS A 46 9.90 10.37 9.20
CA CYS A 46 10.14 11.82 9.24
C CYS A 46 11.16 12.23 10.31
N ASN A 47 11.27 11.47 11.42
CA ASN A 47 12.26 11.74 12.48
C ASN A 47 13.72 11.58 12.01
N PHE A 48 13.99 10.89 10.89
CA PHE A 48 15.32 10.85 10.27
C PHE A 48 15.65 12.14 9.51
N GLY A 49 14.65 12.94 9.18
CA GLY A 49 14.72 14.10 8.28
C GLY A 49 14.42 13.72 6.83
N PRO A 50 14.62 14.64 5.88
CA PRO A 50 14.50 14.37 4.45
C PRO A 50 15.33 13.16 4.02
N ARG A 51 14.67 12.18 3.38
CA ARG A 51 15.29 10.91 2.96
C ARG A 51 15.84 10.99 1.55
N VAL A 52 16.49 12.10 1.23
CA VAL A 52 17.11 12.32 -0.08
C VAL A 52 18.18 11.26 -0.36
N PRO A 53 18.17 10.59 -1.51
CA PRO A 53 19.15 9.56 -1.86
C PRO A 53 20.60 10.01 -1.65
N GLY A 54 21.41 9.14 -1.05
CA GLY A 54 22.83 9.42 -0.76
C GLY A 54 23.10 10.16 0.55
N THR A 55 22.09 10.67 1.26
CA THR A 55 22.26 11.36 2.55
C THR A 55 22.37 10.39 3.75
N GLN A 56 22.82 10.91 4.89
CA GLN A 56 22.84 10.11 6.13
C GLN A 56 21.44 9.78 6.65
N ALA A 57 20.46 10.69 6.48
CA ALA A 57 19.07 10.47 6.84
C ALA A 57 18.49 9.29 6.05
N HIS A 58 18.70 9.29 4.73
CA HIS A 58 18.33 8.19 3.83
C HIS A 58 18.97 6.86 4.25
N ALA A 59 20.29 6.83 4.53
CA ALA A 59 20.95 5.61 4.95
C ALA A 59 20.39 5.04 6.27
N LYS A 60 20.16 5.89 7.27
CA LYS A 60 19.59 5.49 8.56
C LYS A 60 18.14 5.04 8.43
N CYS A 61 17.35 5.71 7.59
CA CYS A 61 15.97 5.31 7.33
C CYS A 61 15.92 3.94 6.65
N ALA A 62 16.78 3.67 5.65
CA ALA A 62 16.87 2.36 5.00
C ALA A 62 17.14 1.23 6.01
N ASP A 63 18.12 1.43 6.93
CA ASP A 63 18.45 0.45 7.95
C ASP A 63 17.26 0.21 8.90
N TRP A 64 16.52 1.26 9.24
CA TRP A 64 15.31 1.17 10.07
C TRP A 64 14.17 0.46 9.35
N LEU A 65 13.91 0.76 8.06
CA LEU A 65 12.90 0.09 7.23
C LEU A 65 13.17 -1.41 7.14
N ILE A 66 14.42 -1.80 6.86
CA ILE A 66 14.84 -3.21 6.81
C ILE A 66 14.59 -3.88 8.17
N SER A 67 14.96 -3.23 9.27
CA SER A 67 14.75 -3.76 10.61
C SER A 67 13.28 -3.91 10.98
N THR A 68 12.44 -2.97 10.54
CA THR A 68 10.99 -2.97 10.78
C THR A 68 10.29 -4.07 9.98
N LEU A 69 10.60 -4.22 8.69
CA LEU A 69 10.04 -5.29 7.86
C LEU A 69 10.45 -6.68 8.37
N LYS A 70 11.67 -6.86 8.85
CA LYS A 70 12.12 -8.14 9.44
C LYS A 70 11.30 -8.60 10.65
N GLN A 71 10.56 -7.71 11.30
CA GLN A 71 9.68 -8.08 12.42
C GLN A 71 8.36 -8.70 11.93
N SER A 72 7.97 -8.45 10.68
CA SER A 72 6.66 -8.81 10.15
C SER A 72 6.68 -9.66 8.88
N CYS A 73 7.77 -9.64 8.11
CA CYS A 73 7.93 -10.42 6.89
C CYS A 73 8.78 -11.68 7.13
N ASP A 74 8.52 -12.72 6.35
CA ASP A 74 9.29 -13.97 6.38
C ASP A 74 10.70 -13.78 5.81
N THR A 75 10.83 -12.92 4.79
CA THR A 75 12.10 -12.56 4.17
C THR A 75 12.14 -11.07 3.90
N VAL A 76 13.32 -10.46 4.04
CA VAL A 76 13.57 -9.07 3.60
C VAL A 76 14.80 -9.05 2.72
N ILE A 77 14.63 -8.52 1.51
CA ILE A 77 15.66 -8.41 0.49
C ILE A 77 16.04 -6.94 0.34
N LEU A 78 17.33 -6.63 0.40
CA LEU A 78 17.86 -5.34 0.01
C LEU A 78 18.40 -5.43 -1.41
N GLN A 79 17.77 -4.73 -2.34
CA GLN A 79 18.26 -4.58 -3.71
C GLN A 79 19.00 -3.25 -3.83
N THR A 80 20.28 -3.30 -4.21
CA THR A 80 21.08 -2.12 -4.47
C THR A 80 21.42 -2.01 -5.95
N GLY A 81 21.45 -0.80 -6.44
CA GLY A 81 21.79 -0.51 -7.84
C GLY A 81 22.38 0.88 -8.01
N THR A 82 22.66 1.24 -9.24
CA THR A 82 23.06 2.58 -9.64
C THR A 82 22.17 3.02 -10.78
N VAL A 83 21.57 4.19 -10.65
CA VAL A 83 20.69 4.79 -11.65
C VAL A 83 21.24 6.16 -12.08
N GLN A 84 20.82 6.60 -13.27
CA GLN A 84 21.17 7.91 -13.81
C GLN A 84 20.00 8.87 -13.53
N THR A 85 20.25 9.93 -12.78
CA THR A 85 19.29 11.03 -12.61
C THR A 85 19.43 12.05 -13.73
N ALA A 86 18.44 12.89 -13.92
CA ALA A 86 18.46 13.95 -14.91
C ALA A 86 19.53 15.02 -14.57
N THR A 87 19.67 15.40 -13.30
CA THR A 87 20.48 16.54 -12.84
C THR A 87 21.73 16.15 -12.07
N GLU A 88 21.67 15.12 -11.21
CA GLU A 88 22.71 14.82 -10.23
C GLU A 88 23.73 13.77 -10.70
N GLY A 89 23.56 13.25 -11.92
CA GLY A 89 24.40 12.20 -12.46
C GLY A 89 24.03 10.82 -11.92
N LYS A 90 25.03 9.97 -11.63
CA LYS A 90 24.78 8.61 -11.14
C LYS A 90 24.67 8.59 -9.62
N ILE A 91 23.56 8.02 -9.12
CA ILE A 91 23.33 7.80 -7.71
C ILE A 91 23.14 6.31 -7.39
N GLY A 92 23.46 5.93 -6.15
CA GLY A 92 23.15 4.59 -5.63
C GLY A 92 21.73 4.54 -5.06
N ILE A 93 21.00 3.49 -5.37
CA ILE A 93 19.63 3.25 -4.86
C ILE A 93 19.57 2.04 -3.94
N LYS A 94 18.50 1.98 -3.12
CA LYS A 94 18.19 0.92 -2.17
C LYS A 94 16.70 0.59 -2.20
N ASN A 95 16.28 -0.31 -3.08
CA ASN A 95 14.94 -0.89 -2.98
C ASN A 95 14.92 -1.95 -1.87
N ILE A 96 13.85 -1.95 -1.06
CA ILE A 96 13.70 -2.87 0.07
C ILE A 96 12.45 -3.69 -0.15
N ILE A 97 12.57 -5.02 -0.18
CA ILE A 97 11.45 -5.91 -0.45
C ILE A 97 11.17 -6.76 0.80
N GLY A 98 9.98 -6.62 1.37
CA GLY A 98 9.46 -7.49 2.40
C GLY A 98 8.56 -8.57 1.78
N VAL A 99 8.82 -9.84 2.08
CA VAL A 99 8.08 -10.98 1.51
C VAL A 99 7.32 -11.69 2.61
N ILE A 100 6.01 -11.84 2.46
CA ILE A 100 5.13 -12.64 3.31
C ILE A 100 4.63 -13.83 2.49
N ASN A 101 4.59 -15.02 3.08
CA ASN A 101 4.23 -16.29 2.44
C ASN A 101 5.00 -16.53 1.12
N PRO A 102 6.31 -16.75 1.18
CA PRO A 102 7.14 -16.90 -0.02
C PRO A 102 6.71 -18.06 -0.92
N ASP A 103 6.10 -19.10 -0.33
CA ASP A 103 5.67 -20.32 -1.05
C ASP A 103 4.25 -20.20 -1.64
N ALA A 104 3.53 -19.11 -1.41
CA ALA A 104 2.20 -18.90 -1.96
C ALA A 104 2.26 -18.78 -3.49
N SER A 105 1.35 -19.48 -4.18
CA SER A 105 1.28 -19.50 -5.65
C SER A 105 0.64 -18.25 -6.24
N GLN A 106 -0.24 -17.59 -5.48
CA GLN A 106 -0.86 -16.31 -5.83
C GLN A 106 -0.28 -15.22 -4.96
N ARG A 107 0.18 -14.16 -5.59
CA ARG A 107 0.87 -13.06 -4.90
C ARG A 107 0.31 -11.71 -5.30
N LEU A 108 0.29 -10.79 -4.36
CA LEU A 108 -0.04 -9.38 -4.54
C LEU A 108 1.23 -8.54 -4.34
N LEU A 109 1.48 -7.59 -5.24
CA LEU A 109 2.55 -6.61 -5.09
C LEU A 109 1.96 -5.33 -4.49
N LEU A 110 2.52 -4.87 -3.38
CA LEU A 110 2.20 -3.60 -2.75
C LEU A 110 3.46 -2.74 -2.77
N LEU A 111 3.37 -1.51 -3.25
CA LEU A 111 4.54 -0.67 -3.35
C LEU A 111 4.28 0.77 -2.89
N ALA A 112 5.35 1.44 -2.46
CA ALA A 112 5.39 2.86 -2.13
C ALA A 112 6.85 3.31 -2.21
N HIS A 113 7.10 4.55 -2.61
CA HIS A 113 8.45 5.11 -2.51
C HIS A 113 8.76 5.57 -1.08
N TRP A 114 10.03 5.57 -0.71
CA TRP A 114 10.46 5.90 0.65
C TRP A 114 11.47 7.05 0.71
N ASP A 115 12.03 7.43 -0.43
CA ASP A 115 12.86 8.62 -0.57
C ASP A 115 12.04 9.91 -0.51
N THR A 116 12.68 11.04 -0.64
CA THR A 116 12.03 12.35 -0.71
C THR A 116 12.73 13.26 -1.69
N ARG A 117 11.94 14.19 -2.23
CA ARG A 117 12.41 15.20 -3.16
C ARG A 117 13.56 16.05 -2.57
N PRO A 118 14.65 16.20 -3.29
CA PRO A 118 15.81 16.97 -2.81
C PRO A 118 15.59 18.49 -2.85
N TRP A 119 14.52 18.96 -3.47
CA TRP A 119 14.22 20.39 -3.61
C TRP A 119 12.72 20.66 -3.53
N ALA A 120 12.33 21.73 -2.79
CA ALA A 120 10.95 22.14 -2.62
C ALA A 120 10.53 23.11 -3.75
N ASP A 121 10.52 22.61 -4.99
CA ASP A 121 10.36 23.41 -6.20
C ASP A 121 8.96 24.01 -6.40
N ASN A 122 7.94 23.51 -5.69
CA ASN A 122 6.60 24.09 -5.63
C ASN A 122 6.35 24.96 -4.39
N ASP A 123 7.37 25.18 -3.54
CA ASP A 123 7.21 26.07 -2.39
C ASP A 123 6.88 27.51 -2.83
N PRO A 124 5.89 28.17 -2.20
CA PRO A 124 5.51 29.52 -2.58
C PRO A 124 6.62 30.56 -2.36
N ASP A 125 7.61 30.27 -1.51
CA ASP A 125 8.80 31.09 -1.35
C ASP A 125 9.96 30.54 -2.17
N PRO A 126 10.40 31.23 -3.26
CA PRO A 126 11.52 30.74 -4.08
C PRO A 126 12.84 30.55 -3.32
N ALA A 127 13.00 31.16 -2.14
CA ALA A 127 14.17 30.92 -1.28
C ALA A 127 14.22 29.50 -0.68
N ASN A 128 13.12 28.75 -0.78
CA ASN A 128 12.99 27.37 -0.34
C ASN A 128 13.29 26.35 -1.44
N HIS A 129 13.25 26.74 -2.72
CA HIS A 129 13.33 25.80 -3.84
C HIS A 129 14.58 24.89 -3.88
N SER A 130 15.66 25.26 -3.19
CA SER A 130 16.85 24.42 -3.07
C SER A 130 16.92 23.59 -1.79
N LYS A 131 15.86 23.59 -0.98
CA LYS A 131 15.79 22.86 0.29
C LYS A 131 15.08 21.54 0.10
N PRO A 132 15.51 20.45 0.77
CA PRO A 132 14.85 19.17 0.66
C PRO A 132 13.47 19.17 1.37
N VAL A 133 12.52 18.45 0.80
CA VAL A 133 11.19 18.23 1.34
C VAL A 133 11.23 17.20 2.48
N MET A 134 10.40 17.38 3.52
CA MET A 134 10.28 16.38 4.59
C MET A 134 9.60 15.11 4.10
N GLY A 135 8.65 15.22 3.18
CA GLY A 135 7.98 14.07 2.57
C GLY A 135 7.18 13.26 3.58
N ALA A 136 6.31 13.90 4.35
CA ALA A 136 5.47 13.18 5.30
C ALA A 136 4.29 12.50 4.59
N ASN A 137 3.70 13.17 3.60
CA ASN A 137 2.71 12.60 2.71
C ASN A 137 3.38 11.87 1.55
N ASP A 138 4.33 12.53 0.94
CA ASP A 138 5.10 12.16 -0.25
C ASP A 138 6.45 11.53 0.16
N GLY A 139 6.53 10.35 0.26
CA GLY A 139 6.49 8.93 0.24
C GLY A 139 6.28 8.30 1.62
N ALA A 140 6.44 9.03 2.80
CA ALA A 140 6.38 8.34 4.09
C ALA A 140 4.97 7.79 4.42
N SER A 141 3.89 8.38 3.89
CA SER A 141 2.52 7.97 4.17
C SER A 141 2.21 6.57 3.64
N GLY A 142 2.52 6.31 2.37
CA GLY A 142 2.34 4.99 1.74
C GLY A 142 3.15 3.92 2.44
N VAL A 143 4.41 4.20 2.74
CA VAL A 143 5.29 3.29 3.51
C VAL A 143 4.73 3.02 4.91
N GLY A 144 4.21 4.03 5.60
CA GLY A 144 3.59 3.88 6.93
C GLY A 144 2.41 2.90 6.91
N VAL A 145 1.55 2.99 5.90
CA VAL A 145 0.44 2.04 5.67
C VAL A 145 0.96 0.64 5.42
N LEU A 146 1.94 0.46 4.52
CA LEU A 146 2.45 -0.87 4.17
C LEU A 146 3.17 -1.56 5.34
N LEU A 147 3.92 -0.82 6.15
CA LEU A 147 4.56 -1.37 7.35
C LEU A 147 3.53 -1.80 8.40
N GLN A 148 2.46 -1.03 8.60
CA GLN A 148 1.39 -1.38 9.51
C GLN A 148 0.58 -2.57 8.99
N LEU A 149 0.32 -2.64 7.69
CA LEU A 149 -0.32 -3.78 7.04
C LEU A 149 0.49 -5.07 7.27
N ALA A 150 1.81 -5.02 7.09
CA ALA A 150 2.68 -6.18 7.34
C ALA A 150 2.58 -6.69 8.78
N ARG A 151 2.47 -5.79 9.77
CA ARG A 151 2.27 -6.16 11.19
C ARG A 151 0.95 -6.88 11.40
N GLN A 152 -0.13 -6.40 10.78
CA GLN A 152 -1.45 -7.01 10.93
C GLN A 152 -1.54 -8.36 10.20
N LEU A 153 -1.04 -8.46 8.97
CA LEU A 153 -1.03 -9.72 8.22
C LEU A 153 -0.20 -10.81 8.93
N LYS A 154 0.87 -10.43 9.64
CA LYS A 154 1.60 -11.39 10.48
C LYS A 154 0.76 -11.92 11.63
N ALA A 155 -0.09 -11.10 12.23
CA ALA A 155 -0.96 -11.49 13.34
C ALA A 155 -2.16 -12.33 12.87
N ASP A 156 -2.77 -11.94 11.74
CA ASP A 156 -4.05 -12.50 11.26
C ASP A 156 -3.87 -13.65 10.27
N SER A 157 -2.67 -13.85 9.73
CA SER A 157 -2.32 -14.84 8.70
C SER A 157 -3.10 -14.66 7.40
N THR A 158 -2.42 -14.53 6.28
CA THR A 158 -3.01 -14.52 4.93
C THR A 158 -2.59 -15.77 4.17
N THR A 159 -3.42 -16.27 3.26
CA THR A 159 -3.07 -17.37 2.35
C THR A 159 -2.35 -16.87 1.10
N LEU A 160 -2.49 -15.57 0.79
CA LEU A 160 -1.78 -14.94 -0.32
C LEU A 160 -0.31 -14.70 0.01
N GLY A 161 0.54 -14.74 -1.00
CA GLY A 161 1.85 -14.13 -0.94
C GLY A 161 1.73 -12.62 -1.07
N ILE A 162 2.37 -11.88 -0.17
CA ILE A 162 2.41 -10.42 -0.25
C ILE A 162 3.86 -9.99 -0.39
N ASP A 163 4.16 -9.22 -1.44
CA ASP A 163 5.45 -8.58 -1.64
C ASP A 163 5.30 -7.08 -1.42
N ILE A 164 5.95 -6.56 -0.39
CA ILE A 164 6.00 -5.13 -0.08
C ILE A 164 7.29 -4.58 -0.67
N LEU A 165 7.18 -3.78 -1.71
CA LEU A 165 8.31 -3.17 -2.40
C LEU A 165 8.39 -1.68 -2.03
N LEU A 166 9.37 -1.34 -1.21
CA LEU A 166 9.69 0.05 -0.90
C LEU A 166 10.76 0.51 -1.90
N VAL A 167 10.37 1.36 -2.84
CA VAL A 167 11.23 1.84 -3.93
C VAL A 167 11.96 3.12 -3.55
N ASP A 168 13.13 3.31 -4.11
CA ASP A 168 14.04 4.43 -3.86
C ASP A 168 14.18 5.31 -5.10
N ALA A 169 14.51 6.57 -4.91
CA ALA A 169 14.75 7.53 -5.99
C ALA A 169 13.57 7.64 -6.98
N GLU A 170 12.34 7.60 -6.45
CA GLU A 170 11.16 7.93 -7.22
C GLU A 170 11.17 9.43 -7.54
N ASP A 171 11.40 10.26 -6.53
CA ASP A 171 11.15 11.69 -6.46
C ASP A 171 12.38 12.55 -6.91
N MET A 172 13.18 11.98 -7.83
CA MET A 172 14.36 12.61 -8.43
C MET A 172 14.06 13.17 -9.83
N GLY A 173 12.79 13.19 -10.23
CA GLY A 173 12.37 13.50 -11.59
C GLY A 173 12.30 14.98 -11.92
N GLU A 174 12.18 15.26 -13.23
CA GLU A 174 11.93 16.58 -13.81
C GLU A 174 10.63 16.55 -14.62
N ASP A 175 9.81 17.59 -14.53
CA ASP A 175 8.46 17.66 -15.13
C ASP A 175 8.44 17.39 -16.64
N ASP A 176 9.47 17.83 -17.36
CA ASP A 176 9.56 17.68 -18.82
C ASP A 176 10.13 16.31 -19.26
N ASN A 177 10.43 15.41 -18.33
CA ASN A 177 11.08 14.14 -18.61
C ASN A 177 10.45 13.00 -17.77
N GLU A 178 9.41 12.36 -18.33
CA GLU A 178 8.71 11.25 -17.66
C GLU A 178 9.64 10.10 -17.23
N ASP A 179 10.68 9.80 -17.99
CA ASP A 179 11.62 8.69 -17.69
C ASP A 179 12.63 9.04 -16.57
N SER A 180 12.59 10.26 -16.03
CA SER A 180 13.41 10.68 -14.89
C SER A 180 12.79 10.35 -13.52
N TRP A 181 11.51 9.98 -13.48
CA TRP A 181 10.79 9.56 -12.29
C TRP A 181 10.88 8.05 -12.04
N GLY A 182 10.56 7.60 -10.84
CA GLY A 182 10.46 6.18 -10.52
C GLY A 182 11.73 5.37 -10.80
N LEU A 183 12.92 5.95 -10.62
CA LEU A 183 14.18 5.34 -11.04
C LEU A 183 14.47 3.99 -10.33
N GLY A 184 14.08 3.86 -9.06
CA GLY A 184 14.19 2.62 -8.32
C GLY A 184 13.28 1.54 -8.86
N THR A 185 12.06 1.89 -9.21
CA THR A 185 11.09 0.98 -9.84
C THR A 185 11.51 0.58 -11.23
N GLN A 186 12.01 1.50 -12.05
CA GLN A 186 12.57 1.18 -13.36
C GLN A 186 13.71 0.16 -13.24
N TYR A 187 14.59 0.35 -12.24
CA TYR A 187 15.68 -0.60 -11.97
C TYR A 187 15.12 -1.96 -11.52
N TRP A 188 14.13 -1.98 -10.61
CA TRP A 188 13.50 -3.21 -10.12
C TRP A 188 12.78 -3.99 -11.23
N VAL A 189 12.07 -3.32 -12.12
CA VAL A 189 11.39 -3.95 -13.27
C VAL A 189 12.38 -4.68 -14.17
N GLN A 190 13.58 -4.11 -14.37
CA GLN A 190 14.65 -4.75 -15.15
C GLN A 190 15.35 -5.88 -14.37
N HIS A 191 15.36 -5.84 -13.05
CA HIS A 191 16.05 -6.75 -12.16
C HIS A 191 15.12 -7.25 -11.03
N PRO A 192 14.01 -7.92 -11.35
CA PRO A 192 13.05 -8.33 -10.32
C PRO A 192 13.70 -9.26 -9.30
N HIS A 193 13.28 -9.17 -8.05
CA HIS A 193 13.81 -9.93 -6.93
C HIS A 193 13.58 -11.45 -7.04
N VAL A 194 12.64 -11.87 -7.90
CA VAL A 194 12.40 -13.26 -8.29
C VAL A 194 12.41 -13.34 -9.82
N GLN A 195 13.16 -14.28 -10.37
CA GLN A 195 13.18 -14.49 -11.81
C GLN A 195 11.79 -14.90 -12.32
N GLY A 196 11.29 -14.20 -13.34
CA GLY A 196 9.96 -14.48 -13.90
C GLY A 196 8.81 -14.08 -12.97
N TYR A 197 9.04 -13.12 -12.07
CA TYR A 197 8.06 -12.61 -11.13
C TYR A 197 6.74 -12.22 -11.81
N ARG A 198 5.62 -12.77 -11.32
CA ARG A 198 4.28 -12.56 -11.89
C ARG A 198 3.25 -12.55 -10.75
N PRO A 199 3.05 -11.42 -10.08
CA PRO A 199 1.95 -11.26 -9.12
C PRO A 199 0.62 -11.19 -9.86
N LEU A 200 -0.48 -11.30 -9.15
CA LEU A 200 -1.83 -11.07 -9.70
C LEU A 200 -1.92 -9.65 -10.27
N PHE A 201 -1.52 -8.68 -9.47
CA PHE A 201 -1.40 -7.26 -9.82
C PHE A 201 -0.60 -6.52 -8.74
N GLY A 202 -0.32 -5.24 -8.98
CA GLY A 202 0.29 -4.31 -8.03
C GLY A 202 -0.68 -3.24 -7.55
N ILE A 203 -0.46 -2.71 -6.35
CA ILE A 203 -1.09 -1.49 -5.83
C ILE A 203 0.02 -0.58 -5.32
N LEU A 204 0.16 0.59 -5.93
CA LEU A 204 1.00 1.68 -5.46
C LEU A 204 0.22 2.53 -4.46
N LEU A 205 0.90 2.99 -3.42
CA LEU A 205 0.41 3.97 -2.47
C LEU A 205 1.32 5.19 -2.53
N ASP A 206 0.82 6.27 -3.07
CA ASP A 206 1.51 7.55 -3.08
C ASP A 206 0.64 8.68 -2.52
N MET A 207 1.20 9.54 -1.68
CA MET A 207 0.50 10.67 -1.03
C MET A 207 -0.83 10.29 -0.38
N VAL A 208 -0.87 9.18 0.38
CA VAL A 208 -2.11 8.60 0.94
C VAL A 208 -2.42 9.04 2.38
N GLY A 209 -1.76 10.09 2.88
CA GLY A 209 -1.87 10.48 4.29
C GLY A 209 -2.58 11.80 4.56
N ALA A 210 -2.79 12.66 3.57
CA ALA A 210 -3.34 14.01 3.78
C ALA A 210 -4.77 13.98 4.37
N GLN A 211 -5.07 14.93 5.28
CA GLN A 211 -6.38 15.01 5.96
C GLN A 211 -7.58 15.10 5.02
N ASN A 212 -7.41 15.74 3.87
CA ASN A 212 -8.46 15.98 2.89
C ASN A 212 -8.12 15.29 1.55
N ALA A 213 -7.44 14.16 1.59
CA ALA A 213 -7.06 13.41 0.39
C ALA A 213 -8.28 13.07 -0.48
N THR A 214 -8.08 12.99 -1.78
CA THR A 214 -9.10 12.59 -2.75
C THR A 214 -8.50 11.56 -3.70
N PHE A 215 -8.87 10.30 -3.52
CA PHE A 215 -8.43 9.21 -4.37
C PHE A 215 -9.44 8.99 -5.48
N THR A 216 -9.08 9.40 -6.69
CA THR A 216 -9.87 9.16 -7.91
C THR A 216 -9.24 8.05 -8.72
N ARG A 217 -9.99 7.49 -9.68
CA ARG A 217 -9.49 6.42 -10.57
C ARG A 217 -8.48 7.02 -11.54
N GLU A 218 -7.20 6.88 -11.24
CA GLU A 218 -6.09 7.42 -12.01
C GLU A 218 -6.12 6.89 -13.46
N TYR A 219 -5.77 7.73 -14.43
CA TYR A 219 -5.98 7.45 -15.85
C TYR A 219 -5.16 6.25 -16.36
N TYR A 220 -3.85 6.18 -16.08
CA TYR A 220 -3.02 5.06 -16.55
C TYR A 220 -3.38 3.75 -15.85
N SER A 221 -3.72 3.80 -14.57
CA SER A 221 -4.28 2.65 -13.83
C SER A 221 -5.51 2.09 -14.53
N MET A 222 -6.44 2.98 -14.98
CA MET A 222 -7.62 2.56 -15.74
C MET A 222 -7.27 1.96 -17.09
N GLN A 223 -6.23 2.46 -17.78
CA GLN A 223 -5.80 1.95 -19.08
C GLN A 223 -5.14 0.58 -19.00
N TYR A 224 -4.27 0.36 -18.00
CA TYR A 224 -3.46 -0.85 -17.89
C TYR A 224 -4.09 -1.92 -16.97
N ALA A 225 -4.83 -1.50 -15.95
CA ALA A 225 -5.30 -2.34 -14.85
C ALA A 225 -6.78 -2.11 -14.48
N GLY A 226 -7.63 -1.66 -15.40
CA GLY A 226 -9.00 -1.20 -15.13
C GLY A 226 -9.86 -2.18 -14.32
N GLY A 227 -9.75 -3.50 -14.56
CA GLY A 227 -10.46 -4.50 -13.76
C GLY A 227 -9.98 -4.56 -12.30
N PHE A 228 -8.69 -4.28 -12.06
CA PHE A 228 -8.14 -4.20 -10.70
C PHE A 228 -8.46 -2.85 -10.03
N VAL A 229 -8.56 -1.77 -10.79
CA VAL A 229 -9.10 -0.50 -10.28
C VAL A 229 -10.54 -0.71 -9.79
N ASP A 230 -11.39 -1.41 -10.57
CA ASP A 230 -12.73 -1.76 -10.12
C ASP A 230 -12.73 -2.59 -8.84
N LEU A 231 -11.84 -3.58 -8.73
CA LEU A 231 -11.68 -4.40 -7.54
C LEU A 231 -11.31 -3.53 -6.32
N VAL A 232 -10.33 -2.63 -6.44
CA VAL A 232 -9.89 -1.75 -5.34
C VAL A 232 -11.03 -0.82 -4.93
N TRP A 233 -11.67 -0.10 -5.87
CA TRP A 233 -12.74 0.85 -5.56
C TRP A 233 -14.01 0.18 -5.02
N ASN A 234 -14.32 -1.05 -5.42
CA ASN A 234 -15.44 -1.83 -4.86
C ASN A 234 -15.17 -2.32 -3.43
N ASN A 235 -13.91 -2.41 -3.02
CA ASN A 235 -13.48 -2.78 -1.66
C ASN A 235 -13.04 -1.57 -0.82
N ALA A 236 -13.17 -0.35 -1.37
CA ALA A 236 -12.72 0.87 -0.72
C ALA A 236 -13.45 1.12 0.61
N ALA A 237 -12.69 1.53 1.62
CA ALA A 237 -13.19 1.93 2.93
C ALA A 237 -13.23 3.46 3.03
N GLY A 238 -14.19 3.97 3.78
CA GLY A 238 -14.32 5.38 4.12
C GLY A 238 -14.79 6.28 2.98
N ASN A 239 -14.43 7.56 3.03
CA ASN A 239 -15.00 8.59 2.16
C ASN A 239 -13.97 9.26 1.22
N HIS A 240 -12.69 8.93 1.33
CA HIS A 240 -11.64 9.54 0.48
C HIS A 240 -11.58 8.93 -0.93
N PHE A 241 -12.11 7.71 -1.13
CA PHE A 241 -12.20 7.05 -2.43
C PHE A 241 -13.40 7.55 -3.22
N ILE A 242 -13.14 8.30 -4.28
CA ILE A 242 -14.18 8.88 -5.14
C ILE A 242 -14.29 8.06 -6.42
N ASN A 243 -15.49 7.53 -6.70
CA ASN A 243 -15.75 6.77 -7.90
C ASN A 243 -15.93 7.70 -9.11
N ALA A 244 -14.86 8.39 -9.47
CA ALA A 244 -14.76 9.25 -10.63
C ALA A 244 -13.42 9.04 -11.34
N GLN A 245 -13.35 9.33 -12.63
CA GLN A 245 -12.10 9.32 -13.37
C GLN A 245 -11.22 10.47 -12.90
N GLY A 246 -9.96 10.14 -12.59
CA GLY A 246 -8.90 11.08 -12.25
C GLY A 246 -8.10 11.55 -13.45
N GLY A 247 -7.07 12.34 -13.18
CA GLY A 247 -6.06 12.74 -14.15
C GLY A 247 -5.10 11.60 -14.49
N ALA A 248 -4.11 11.91 -15.30
CA ALA A 248 -2.96 11.04 -15.58
C ALA A 248 -1.76 11.54 -14.77
N VAL A 249 -1.04 10.63 -14.15
CA VAL A 249 0.22 10.92 -13.46
C VAL A 249 1.28 9.91 -13.87
N THR A 250 2.51 10.39 -14.09
CA THR A 250 3.67 9.50 -14.25
C THR A 250 4.25 9.24 -12.87
N ASP A 251 4.15 7.98 -12.43
CA ASP A 251 4.56 7.51 -11.13
C ASP A 251 5.01 6.04 -11.25
N ASP A 252 5.48 5.43 -10.19
CA ASP A 252 6.00 4.06 -10.11
C ASP A 252 5.11 3.02 -10.79
N HIS A 253 3.77 3.15 -10.65
CA HIS A 253 2.81 2.23 -11.27
C HIS A 253 2.91 2.20 -12.80
N VAL A 254 3.28 3.31 -13.44
CA VAL A 254 3.45 3.37 -14.90
C VAL A 254 4.59 2.46 -15.34
N PHE A 255 5.71 2.46 -14.63
CA PHE A 255 6.85 1.62 -14.94
C PHE A 255 6.58 0.15 -14.63
N VAL A 256 5.85 -0.17 -13.55
CA VAL A 256 5.39 -1.53 -13.24
C VAL A 256 4.47 -2.06 -14.35
N ASN A 257 3.52 -1.24 -14.82
CA ASN A 257 2.62 -1.55 -15.94
C ASN A 257 3.39 -1.78 -17.26
N ARG A 258 4.34 -0.89 -17.58
CA ARG A 258 5.24 -1.05 -18.75
C ARG A 258 6.08 -2.33 -18.65
N GLY A 259 6.40 -2.78 -17.44
CA GLY A 259 7.06 -4.07 -17.15
C GLY A 259 6.15 -5.29 -17.30
N GLY A 260 4.86 -5.11 -17.62
CA GLY A 260 3.90 -6.19 -17.86
C GLY A 260 3.21 -6.74 -16.60
N ILE A 261 3.24 -6.01 -15.49
CA ILE A 261 2.49 -6.29 -14.28
C ILE A 261 1.39 -5.24 -14.14
N PRO A 262 0.08 -5.61 -14.23
CA PRO A 262 -1.00 -4.66 -13.99
C PRO A 262 -0.82 -3.99 -12.62
N CYS A 263 -0.83 -2.66 -12.55
CA CYS A 263 -0.62 -1.92 -11.32
C CYS A 263 -1.60 -0.76 -11.21
N VAL A 264 -2.23 -0.65 -10.06
CA VAL A 264 -3.17 0.40 -9.69
C VAL A 264 -2.44 1.40 -8.81
N ASP A 265 -2.69 2.67 -9.02
CA ASP A 265 -2.21 3.75 -8.19
C ASP A 265 -3.34 4.31 -7.31
N ILE A 266 -3.10 4.38 -6.01
CA ILE A 266 -3.92 5.09 -5.03
C ILE A 266 -3.15 6.35 -4.66
N ILE A 267 -3.54 7.47 -5.24
CA ILE A 267 -2.85 8.76 -5.11
C ILE A 267 -3.83 9.91 -4.86
N ASP A 268 -3.44 10.87 -4.02
CA ASP A 268 -4.24 12.07 -3.77
C ASP A 268 -4.18 13.03 -4.95
N MET A 269 -5.24 13.04 -5.75
CA MET A 269 -5.38 13.92 -6.91
C MET A 269 -6.43 15.01 -6.66
N ARG A 270 -6.06 16.25 -6.89
CA ARG A 270 -6.89 17.45 -6.65
C ARG A 270 -7.21 18.18 -7.95
N THR A 271 -8.46 18.52 -8.16
CA THR A 271 -8.91 19.29 -9.33
C THR A 271 -8.98 20.80 -9.06
N ASP A 272 -8.84 21.20 -7.80
CA ASP A 272 -8.96 22.59 -7.33
C ASP A 272 -7.60 23.27 -7.08
N THR A 273 -6.50 22.55 -7.35
CA THR A 273 -5.13 23.07 -7.28
C THR A 273 -4.51 23.25 -8.67
N GLY A 274 -3.51 24.12 -8.78
CA GLY A 274 -2.83 24.36 -10.06
C GLY A 274 -1.90 23.20 -10.48
N THR A 275 -1.47 22.38 -9.51
CA THR A 275 -0.55 21.23 -9.74
C THR A 275 -1.29 19.94 -10.02
N GLY A 276 -2.56 19.83 -9.64
CA GLY A 276 -3.31 18.57 -9.67
C GLY A 276 -3.12 17.68 -8.43
N PHE A 277 -2.29 18.12 -7.46
CA PHE A 277 -1.99 17.43 -6.21
C PHE A 277 -2.35 18.28 -4.98
N CYS A 278 -2.11 17.77 -3.77
CA CYS A 278 -2.33 18.53 -2.55
C CYS A 278 -1.46 19.82 -2.52
N PRO A 279 -1.91 20.88 -1.82
CA PRO A 279 -1.16 22.16 -1.78
C PRO A 279 0.24 22.05 -1.19
N GLU A 280 0.50 21.04 -0.39
CA GLU A 280 1.78 20.77 0.27
C GLU A 280 2.78 20.05 -0.63
N TRP A 281 2.34 19.50 -1.75
CA TRP A 281 3.17 18.72 -2.68
C TRP A 281 4.40 19.50 -3.15
N HIS A 282 5.58 18.91 -2.97
CA HIS A 282 6.89 19.50 -3.27
C HIS A 282 7.16 20.85 -2.58
N THR A 283 6.63 21.03 -1.38
CA THR A 283 6.87 22.21 -0.54
C THR A 283 7.45 21.84 0.81
N LEU A 284 7.97 22.82 1.55
CA LEU A 284 8.41 22.60 2.94
C LEU A 284 7.24 22.37 3.91
N SER A 285 6.00 22.50 3.44
CA SER A 285 4.78 22.27 4.24
C SER A 285 4.36 20.81 4.26
N ASP A 286 4.97 19.92 3.45
CA ASP A 286 4.71 18.47 3.54
C ASP A 286 5.34 17.90 4.81
N THR A 287 4.62 18.06 5.90
CA THR A 287 5.03 17.67 7.25
C THR A 287 3.95 16.83 7.95
N MET A 288 4.30 16.27 9.12
CA MET A 288 3.35 15.47 9.92
C MET A 288 2.07 16.20 10.36
N ASP A 289 2.05 17.52 10.31
CA ASP A 289 0.88 18.33 10.70
C ASP A 289 -0.30 18.14 9.75
N GLY A 290 -0.03 17.80 8.47
CA GLY A 290 -1.03 17.51 7.44
C GLY A 290 -1.53 16.08 7.42
N ILE A 291 -0.91 15.14 8.17
CA ILE A 291 -1.19 13.71 8.06
C ILE A 291 -2.31 13.27 9.02
N SER A 292 -3.23 12.46 8.51
CA SER A 292 -4.42 11.95 9.21
C SER A 292 -4.37 10.45 9.42
N ALA A 293 -4.51 10.01 10.67
CA ALA A 293 -4.69 8.59 11.00
C ALA A 293 -5.96 8.00 10.36
N THR A 294 -6.99 8.83 10.15
CA THR A 294 -8.24 8.38 9.50
C THR A 294 -7.99 8.07 8.03
N THR A 295 -7.32 8.94 7.31
CA THR A 295 -7.00 8.74 5.89
C THR A 295 -6.12 7.50 5.68
N LEU A 296 -5.02 7.39 6.46
CA LEU A 296 -4.15 6.21 6.46
C LEU A 296 -4.95 4.93 6.83
N GLY A 297 -5.89 5.05 7.77
CA GLY A 297 -6.78 3.97 8.19
C GLY A 297 -7.70 3.49 7.08
N GLU A 298 -8.30 4.40 6.31
CA GLU A 298 -9.17 4.07 5.17
C GLU A 298 -8.39 3.37 4.05
N VAL A 299 -7.20 3.85 3.73
CA VAL A 299 -6.34 3.20 2.73
C VAL A 299 -5.91 1.81 3.18
N GLY A 300 -5.42 1.65 4.39
CA GLY A 300 -5.01 0.35 4.93
C GLY A 300 -6.18 -0.63 5.05
N GLN A 301 -7.37 -0.16 5.45
CA GLN A 301 -8.58 -0.98 5.48
C GLN A 301 -8.99 -1.42 4.08
N THR A 302 -8.85 -0.56 3.08
CA THR A 302 -9.09 -0.91 1.68
C THR A 302 -8.17 -2.05 1.23
N LEU A 303 -6.88 -2.01 1.57
CA LEU A 303 -5.96 -3.11 1.26
C LEU A 303 -6.35 -4.42 1.96
N LEU A 304 -6.75 -4.38 3.24
CA LEU A 304 -7.24 -5.56 3.95
C LEU A 304 -8.50 -6.15 3.29
N ASN A 305 -9.44 -5.29 2.87
CA ASN A 305 -10.65 -5.73 2.18
C ASN A 305 -10.32 -6.38 0.83
N VAL A 306 -9.38 -5.79 0.05
CA VAL A 306 -8.92 -6.37 -1.22
C VAL A 306 -8.28 -7.73 -1.00
N ILE A 307 -7.37 -7.86 -0.03
CA ILE A 307 -6.72 -9.13 0.31
C ILE A 307 -7.78 -10.18 0.67
N SER A 308 -8.70 -9.84 1.58
CA SER A 308 -9.78 -10.74 1.99
C SER A 308 -10.69 -11.17 0.82
N SER A 309 -10.95 -10.28 -0.14
CA SER A 309 -11.75 -10.59 -1.32
C SER A 309 -11.06 -11.54 -2.31
N LEU A 310 -9.73 -11.56 -2.32
CA LEU A 310 -8.92 -12.45 -3.16
C LEU A 310 -8.74 -13.85 -2.53
N GLU A 311 -9.00 -13.99 -1.23
CA GLU A 311 -8.90 -15.26 -0.49
C GLU A 311 -10.20 -16.07 -0.49
N GLN A 312 -11.29 -15.50 -1.00
CA GLN A 312 -12.61 -16.16 -1.11
C GLN A 312 -12.73 -16.98 -2.40
#